data_13d7aee17821e531e28d0ce63171756d
#
_entry.id   13d7aee17821e531e28d0ce63171756d
#
_cell.length_a   1.000
_cell.length_b   1.000
_cell.length_c   1.000
_cell.angle_alpha   90.00
_cell.angle_beta   90.00
_cell.angle_gamma   90.00
#
_symmetry.space_group_name_H-M   'P 1'
#
loop_
_entity.id
_entity.type
_entity.pdbx_description
1 polymer ?
#
loop_
_entity_poly.entity_id
_entity_poly.type
_entity_poly.pdbx_seq_one_letter_code
_entity_poly.pdbx_strand_id
1 'polypeptide(L)'
;NVKEIEEAYQCREVLETLAVKLCINIIPKTEIDRLLKLLKENHDTVEKRIKVSNEIHNMIIEYSHNKILKNLITQLNDILIYDRRLSAYDGLRGKQIDQEHKLILKALKEKNENAAISYMKEHIQNGFKYIKENHN
;
A
#
# COMPACT_ATOMS: atom_id res chain seq x y z
N ASN A 1 20.80 -0.94 4.02
CA ASN A 1 20.94 -1.70 5.25
C ASN A 1 19.58 -1.80 5.96
N VAL A 2 19.45 -2.79 6.83
CA VAL A 2 18.18 -3.08 7.49
C VAL A 2 17.67 -1.92 8.33
N LYS A 3 18.56 -1.21 9.00
CA LYS A 3 18.17 -0.07 9.84
C LYS A 3 17.58 1.06 9.03
N GLU A 4 18.17 1.38 7.89
CA GLU A 4 17.64 2.41 7.00
C GLU A 4 16.26 2.02 6.46
N ILE A 5 16.09 0.75 6.11
CA ILE A 5 14.81 0.21 5.67
C ILE A 5 13.76 0.33 6.79
N GLU A 6 14.15 -0.01 8.02
CA GLU A 6 13.25 0.12 9.19
C GLU A 6 12.77 1.55 9.37
N GLU A 7 13.71 2.50 9.32
CA GLU A 7 13.38 3.92 9.45
C GLU A 7 12.45 4.39 8.33
N ALA A 8 12.70 3.92 7.09
CA ALA A 8 11.83 4.24 5.96
C ALA A 8 10.42 3.69 6.16
N TYR A 9 10.28 2.46 6.67
CA TYR A 9 8.97 1.87 6.94
C TYR A 9 8.23 2.59 8.08
N GLN A 10 8.94 3.05 9.11
CA GLN A 10 8.34 3.84 10.17
C GLN A 10 7.73 5.13 9.63
N CYS A 11 8.46 5.84 8.78
CA CYS A 11 7.95 7.04 8.14
C CYS A 11 6.81 6.75 7.17
N ARG A 12 6.92 5.67 6.41
CA ARG A 12 5.89 5.23 5.48
C ARG A 12 4.57 4.95 6.19
N GLU A 13 4.64 4.28 7.35
CA GLU A 13 3.43 3.98 8.12
C GLU A 13 2.67 5.24 8.49
N VAL A 14 3.35 6.25 9.00
CA VAL A 14 2.73 7.53 9.40
C VAL A 14 2.15 8.26 8.18
N LEU A 15 2.91 8.31 7.09
CA LEU A 15 2.49 9.05 5.90
C LEU A 15 1.31 8.38 5.18
N GLU A 16 1.34 7.06 5.04
CA GLU A 16 0.24 6.38 4.34
C GLU A 16 -1.03 6.29 5.17
N THR A 17 -0.93 6.17 6.49
CA THR A 17 -2.12 6.24 7.35
C THR A 17 -2.72 7.64 7.37
N LEU A 18 -1.88 8.69 7.32
CA LEU A 18 -2.37 10.06 7.15
C LEU A 18 -3.08 10.21 5.80
N ALA A 19 -2.52 9.66 4.72
CA ALA A 19 -3.14 9.71 3.41
C ALA A 19 -4.54 9.06 3.43
N VAL A 20 -4.69 7.92 4.09
CA VAL A 20 -5.98 7.24 4.27
C VAL A 20 -6.98 8.17 4.96
N LYS A 21 -6.57 8.78 6.06
CA LYS A 21 -7.43 9.71 6.81
C LYS A 21 -7.90 10.87 5.95
N LEU A 22 -6.99 11.45 5.15
CA LEU A 22 -7.30 12.62 4.33
C LEU A 22 -8.17 12.27 3.11
N CYS A 23 -8.03 11.07 2.55
CA CYS A 23 -8.71 10.71 1.30
C CYS A 23 -10.07 10.04 1.49
N ILE A 24 -10.36 9.47 2.66
CA ILE A 24 -11.48 8.54 2.83
C ILE A 24 -12.85 9.13 2.48
N ASN A 25 -13.04 10.42 2.73
CA ASN A 25 -14.31 11.07 2.41
C ASN A 25 -14.34 11.69 1.01
N ILE A 26 -13.26 11.57 0.26
CA ILE A 26 -13.08 12.24 -1.05
C ILE A 26 -13.04 11.23 -2.20
N ILE A 27 -12.50 10.03 -1.98
CA ILE A 27 -12.34 9.04 -3.04
C ILE A 27 -13.72 8.63 -3.58
N PRO A 28 -13.95 8.72 -4.91
CA PRO A 28 -15.20 8.22 -5.50
C PRO A 28 -15.31 6.70 -5.37
N LYS A 29 -16.49 6.20 -5.08
CA LYS A 29 -16.75 4.74 -5.02
C LYS A 29 -16.39 4.05 -6.32
N THR A 30 -16.60 4.70 -7.46
CA THR A 30 -16.28 4.15 -8.77
C THR A 30 -14.80 3.81 -8.88
N GLU A 31 -13.91 4.64 -8.33
CA GLU A 31 -12.48 4.37 -8.33
C GLU A 31 -12.13 3.18 -7.45
N ILE A 32 -12.74 3.10 -6.28
CA ILE A 32 -12.52 1.96 -5.38
C ILE A 32 -13.02 0.68 -6.03
N ASP A 33 -14.20 0.71 -6.64
CA ASP A 33 -14.77 -0.46 -7.31
C ASP A 33 -13.91 -0.92 -8.49
N ARG A 34 -13.32 0.02 -9.24
CA ARG A 34 -12.39 -0.30 -10.32
C ARG A 34 -11.19 -1.09 -9.80
N LEU A 35 -10.60 -0.65 -8.69
CA LEU A 35 -9.44 -1.32 -8.10
C LEU A 35 -9.81 -2.66 -7.46
N LEU A 36 -10.98 -2.76 -6.84
CA LEU A 36 -11.46 -4.05 -6.32
C LEU A 36 -11.63 -5.07 -7.44
N LYS A 37 -12.11 -4.62 -8.60
CA LYS A 37 -12.25 -5.47 -9.78
C LYS A 37 -10.88 -5.94 -10.27
N LEU A 38 -9.91 -5.02 -10.35
CA LEU A 38 -8.54 -5.36 -10.76
C LEU A 38 -7.91 -6.41 -9.82
N LEU A 39 -8.17 -6.31 -8.51
CA LEU A 39 -7.67 -7.29 -7.55
C LEU A 39 -8.26 -8.68 -7.75
N LYS A 40 -9.48 -8.79 -8.26
CA LYS A 40 -10.12 -10.07 -8.54
C LYS A 40 -9.60 -10.73 -9.80
N GLU A 41 -9.02 -9.96 -10.72
CA GLU A 41 -8.50 -10.48 -11.97
C GLU A 41 -7.24 -11.31 -11.70
N ASN A 42 -6.96 -12.25 -12.62
CA ASN A 42 -5.79 -13.10 -12.49
C ASN A 42 -4.51 -12.29 -12.71
N HIS A 43 -3.64 -12.26 -11.70
CA HIS A 43 -2.35 -11.60 -11.76
C HIS A 43 -1.28 -12.66 -12.01
N ASP A 44 -1.11 -13.04 -13.26
CA ASP A 44 -0.21 -14.12 -13.65
C ASP A 44 1.25 -13.68 -13.77
N THR A 45 1.53 -12.37 -13.66
CA THR A 45 2.89 -11.86 -13.69
C THR A 45 3.17 -10.92 -12.52
N VAL A 46 4.45 -10.84 -12.14
CA VAL A 46 4.93 -9.93 -11.10
C VAL A 46 4.64 -8.48 -11.50
N GLU A 47 4.85 -8.15 -12.78
CA GLU A 47 4.64 -6.79 -13.28
C GLU A 47 3.18 -6.35 -13.14
N LYS A 48 2.23 -7.23 -13.42
CA LYS A 48 0.79 -6.93 -13.24
C LYS A 48 0.45 -6.72 -11.77
N ARG A 49 1.00 -7.54 -10.88
CA ARG A 49 0.79 -7.39 -9.44
C ARG A 49 1.33 -6.07 -8.93
N ILE A 50 2.55 -5.71 -9.34
CA ILE A 50 3.17 -4.44 -8.96
C ILE A 50 2.34 -3.26 -9.47
N LYS A 51 1.86 -3.34 -10.71
CA LYS A 51 1.04 -2.28 -11.30
C LYS A 51 -0.23 -2.04 -10.49
N VAL A 52 -0.97 -3.08 -10.14
CA VAL A 52 -2.21 -2.95 -9.35
C VAL A 52 -1.90 -2.38 -7.96
N SER A 53 -0.85 -2.89 -7.31
CA SER A 53 -0.40 -2.38 -6.02
C SER A 53 -0.11 -0.87 -6.09
N ASN A 54 0.63 -0.45 -7.10
CA ASN A 54 0.97 0.97 -7.29
C ASN A 54 -0.29 1.81 -7.54
N GLU A 55 -1.25 1.32 -8.33
CA GLU A 55 -2.49 2.06 -8.58
C GLU A 55 -3.30 2.27 -7.31
N ILE A 56 -3.32 1.28 -6.40
CA ILE A 56 -4.05 1.40 -5.13
C ILE A 56 -3.40 2.48 -4.25
N HIS A 57 -2.08 2.38 -4.05
CA HIS A 57 -1.36 3.35 -3.22
C HIS A 57 -1.40 4.76 -3.83
N ASN A 58 -1.26 4.87 -5.16
CA ASN A 58 -1.31 6.16 -5.85
C ASN A 58 -2.69 6.81 -5.74
N MET A 59 -3.77 6.02 -5.81
CA MET A 59 -5.12 6.56 -5.61
C MET A 59 -5.27 7.20 -4.24
N ILE A 60 -4.84 6.50 -3.20
CA ILE A 60 -4.93 7.00 -1.82
C ILE A 60 -4.12 8.29 -1.68
N ILE A 61 -2.90 8.31 -2.21
CA ILE A 61 -2.02 9.47 -2.13
C ILE A 61 -2.57 10.66 -2.91
N GLU A 62 -3.05 10.43 -4.13
CA GLU A 62 -3.60 11.51 -4.97
C GLU A 62 -4.83 12.15 -4.34
N TYR A 63 -5.75 11.33 -3.82
CA TYR A 63 -6.96 11.84 -3.18
C TYR A 63 -6.72 12.40 -1.77
N SER A 64 -5.51 12.28 -1.23
CA SER A 64 -5.15 12.96 0.00
C SER A 64 -5.05 14.48 -0.19
N HIS A 65 -4.81 14.90 -1.44
CA HIS A 65 -4.64 16.31 -1.82
C HIS A 65 -3.56 17.02 -1.00
N ASN A 66 -2.52 16.28 -0.62
CA ASN A 66 -1.40 16.80 0.16
C ASN A 66 -0.09 16.60 -0.63
N LYS A 67 0.36 17.66 -1.28
CA LYS A 67 1.56 17.61 -2.14
C LYS A 67 2.83 17.27 -1.37
N ILE A 68 2.95 17.76 -0.16
CA ILE A 68 4.15 17.50 0.67
C ILE A 68 4.17 16.00 1.02
N LEU A 69 3.05 15.45 1.44
CA LEU A 69 2.94 14.03 1.72
C LEU A 69 3.31 13.19 0.50
N LYS A 70 2.78 13.55 -0.66
CA LYS A 70 3.10 12.87 -1.92
C LYS A 70 4.60 12.89 -2.21
N ASN A 71 5.24 14.04 -2.06
CA ASN A 71 6.68 14.17 -2.30
C ASN A 71 7.50 13.31 -1.33
N LEU A 72 7.13 13.29 -0.05
CA LEU A 72 7.81 12.48 0.95
C LEU A 72 7.66 10.99 0.66
N ILE A 73 6.47 10.54 0.30
CA ILE A 73 6.25 9.13 -0.06
C ILE A 73 7.03 8.75 -1.31
N THR A 74 7.11 9.65 -2.30
CA THR A 74 7.90 9.39 -3.50
C THR A 74 9.36 9.15 -3.15
N GLN A 75 9.94 9.96 -2.25
CA GLN A 75 11.32 9.77 -1.78
C GLN A 75 11.49 8.42 -1.08
N LEU A 76 10.53 8.03 -0.24
CA LEU A 76 10.59 6.72 0.43
C LEU A 76 10.48 5.57 -0.56
N ASN A 77 9.63 5.69 -1.58
CA ASN A 77 9.48 4.66 -2.59
C ASN A 77 10.78 4.42 -3.35
N ASP A 78 11.58 5.46 -3.60
CA ASP A 78 12.88 5.30 -4.26
C ASP A 78 13.83 4.44 -3.40
N ILE A 79 13.74 4.55 -2.08
CA ILE A 79 14.52 3.73 -1.16
C ILE A 79 14.02 2.29 -1.14
N LEU A 80 12.72 2.09 -1.23
CA LEU A 80 12.05 0.80 -1.00
C LEU A 80 11.73 -0.01 -2.26
N ILE A 81 12.04 0.53 -3.45
CA ILE A 81 11.61 -0.08 -4.71
C ILE A 81 12.09 -1.53 -4.87
N TYR A 82 13.34 -1.81 -4.50
CA TYR A 82 13.91 -3.15 -4.59
C TYR A 82 13.18 -4.14 -3.68
N ASP A 83 12.95 -3.74 -2.43
CA ASP A 83 12.30 -4.58 -1.43
C ASP A 83 10.84 -4.87 -1.79
N ARG A 84 10.16 -3.90 -2.37
CA ARG A 84 8.78 -4.08 -2.84
C ARG A 84 8.72 -5.08 -4.00
N ARG A 85 9.70 -5.07 -4.89
CA ARG A 85 9.78 -6.07 -5.96
C ARG A 85 10.03 -7.47 -5.41
N LEU A 86 10.90 -7.62 -4.42
CA LEU A 86 11.12 -8.91 -3.76
C LEU A 86 9.82 -9.47 -3.18
N SER A 87 9.03 -8.64 -2.51
CA SER A 87 7.74 -9.05 -1.95
C SER A 87 6.78 -9.53 -3.05
N ALA A 88 6.77 -8.89 -4.20
CA ALA A 88 5.91 -9.25 -5.31
C ALA A 88 6.32 -10.57 -5.98
N TYR A 89 7.60 -10.92 -5.95
CA TYR A 89 8.08 -12.19 -6.50
C TYR A 89 7.69 -13.39 -5.64
N ASP A 90 7.50 -13.20 -4.33
CA ASP A 90 7.07 -14.28 -3.44
C ASP A 90 5.58 -14.50 -3.60
N GLY A 91 5.19 -15.65 -4.16
CA GLY A 91 3.78 -15.96 -4.42
C GLY A 91 2.92 -15.98 -3.17
N LEU A 92 3.45 -16.48 -2.05
CA LEU A 92 2.70 -16.50 -0.79
C LEU A 92 2.51 -15.08 -0.24
N ARG A 93 3.60 -14.30 -0.17
CA ARG A 93 3.53 -12.90 0.30
C ARG A 93 2.64 -12.07 -0.62
N GLY A 94 2.74 -12.31 -1.94
CA GLY A 94 1.90 -11.61 -2.91
C GLY A 94 0.42 -11.79 -2.66
N LYS A 95 -0.01 -13.01 -2.33
CA LYS A 95 -1.42 -13.28 -1.99
C LYS A 95 -1.84 -12.58 -0.71
N GLN A 96 -0.95 -12.51 0.28
CA GLN A 96 -1.21 -11.77 1.52
C GLN A 96 -1.38 -10.28 1.23
N ILE A 97 -0.52 -9.71 0.38
CA ILE A 97 -0.61 -8.31 -0.02
C ILE A 97 -1.94 -8.02 -0.71
N ASP A 98 -2.37 -8.89 -1.62
CA ASP A 98 -3.66 -8.74 -2.30
C ASP A 98 -4.81 -8.72 -1.29
N GLN A 99 -4.77 -9.60 -0.29
CA GLN A 99 -5.78 -9.62 0.76
C GLN A 99 -5.75 -8.36 1.63
N GLU A 100 -4.55 -7.90 1.97
CA GLU A 100 -4.38 -6.66 2.74
C GLU A 100 -4.95 -5.47 1.97
N HIS A 101 -4.67 -5.36 0.68
CA HIS A 101 -5.21 -4.32 -0.18
C HIS A 101 -6.73 -4.38 -0.27
N LYS A 102 -7.29 -5.58 -0.38
CA LYS A 102 -8.75 -5.77 -0.44
C LYS A 102 -9.43 -5.24 0.83
N LEU A 103 -8.86 -5.53 2.00
CA LEU A 103 -9.40 -5.04 3.27
C LEU A 103 -9.36 -3.52 3.35
N ILE A 104 -8.26 -2.91 2.92
CA ILE A 104 -8.13 -1.45 2.87
C ILE A 104 -9.20 -0.84 1.96
N LEU A 105 -9.32 -1.36 0.73
CA LEU A 105 -10.27 -0.85 -0.24
C LEU A 105 -11.72 -0.97 0.24
N LYS A 106 -12.07 -2.09 0.87
CA LYS A 106 -13.42 -2.28 1.42
C LYS A 106 -13.72 -1.30 2.54
N ALA A 107 -12.76 -1.07 3.44
CA ALA A 107 -12.93 -0.10 4.52
C ALA A 107 -13.07 1.32 3.97
N LEU A 108 -12.31 1.67 2.93
CA LEU A 108 -12.45 2.95 2.24
C LEU A 108 -13.85 3.10 1.61
N LYS A 109 -14.34 2.05 0.97
CA LYS A 109 -15.67 2.05 0.35
C LYS A 109 -16.77 2.26 1.38
N GLU A 110 -16.64 1.64 2.53
CA GLU A 110 -17.60 1.76 3.63
C GLU A 110 -17.42 3.04 4.44
N LYS A 111 -16.38 3.81 4.15
CA LYS A 111 -15.99 5.03 4.89
C LYS A 111 -15.77 4.74 6.38
N ASN A 112 -15.24 3.56 6.67
CA ASN A 112 -14.83 3.18 8.02
C ASN A 112 -13.39 3.62 8.26
N GLU A 113 -13.21 4.85 8.76
CA GLU A 113 -11.88 5.44 8.90
C GLU A 113 -10.98 4.64 9.83
N ASN A 114 -11.49 4.25 10.99
CA ASN A 114 -10.68 3.50 11.96
C ASN A 114 -10.19 2.16 11.39
N ALA A 115 -11.08 1.44 10.70
CA ALA A 115 -10.70 0.18 10.06
C ALA A 115 -9.69 0.40 8.94
N ALA A 116 -9.91 1.40 8.08
CA ALA A 116 -9.01 1.69 6.97
C ALA A 116 -7.61 2.04 7.46
N ILE A 117 -7.50 2.87 8.51
CA ILE A 117 -6.21 3.22 9.11
C ILE A 117 -5.54 1.98 9.70
N SER A 118 -6.29 1.17 10.43
CA SER A 118 -5.77 -0.05 11.07
C SER A 118 -5.25 -1.04 10.01
N TYR A 119 -6.00 -1.27 8.94
CA TYR A 119 -5.57 -2.16 7.86
C TYR A 119 -4.35 -1.64 7.12
N MET A 120 -4.27 -0.33 6.87
CA MET A 120 -3.09 0.25 6.23
C MET A 120 -1.86 0.10 7.13
N LYS A 121 -2.00 0.39 8.42
CA LYS A 121 -0.91 0.22 9.40
C LYS A 121 -0.39 -1.21 9.42
N GLU A 122 -1.31 -2.17 9.50
CA GLU A 122 -0.97 -3.59 9.50
C GLU A 122 -0.27 -4.00 8.20
N HIS A 123 -0.77 -3.51 7.06
CA HIS A 123 -0.17 -3.76 5.75
C HIS A 123 1.30 -3.31 5.70
N ILE A 124 1.58 -2.09 6.17
CA ILE A 124 2.94 -1.55 6.19
C ILE A 124 3.83 -2.36 7.16
N GLN A 125 3.32 -2.69 8.34
CA GLN A 125 4.07 -3.46 9.33
C GLN A 125 4.36 -4.88 8.83
N ASN A 126 3.40 -5.53 8.16
CA ASN A 126 3.60 -6.84 7.56
C ASN A 126 4.65 -6.78 6.45
N GLY A 127 4.67 -5.70 5.69
CA GLY A 127 5.68 -5.47 4.65
C GLY A 127 7.08 -5.42 5.24
N PHE A 128 7.27 -4.65 6.31
CA PHE A 128 8.56 -4.58 6.98
C PHE A 128 8.96 -5.93 7.58
N LYS A 129 8.03 -6.60 8.23
CA LYS A 129 8.29 -7.92 8.82
C LYS A 129 8.81 -8.90 7.76
N TYR A 130 8.17 -8.92 6.59
CA TYR A 130 8.60 -9.78 5.48
C TYR A 130 10.03 -9.45 5.05
N ILE A 131 10.34 -8.16 4.86
CA ILE A 131 11.67 -7.74 4.43
C ILE A 131 12.72 -8.11 5.49
N LYS A 132 12.42 -7.88 6.75
CA LYS A 132 13.33 -8.22 7.86
C LYS A 132 13.64 -9.72 7.90
N GLU A 133 12.65 -10.58 7.67
CA GLU A 133 12.82 -12.03 7.70
C GLU A 133 13.53 -12.58 6.47
N ASN A 134 13.47 -11.89 5.33
CA ASN A 134 13.96 -12.38 4.05
C ASN A 134 15.10 -11.56 3.46
N HIS A 135 15.56 -10.52 4.15
CA HIS A 135 16.64 -9.65 3.70
C HIS A 135 17.96 -10.11 4.32
N ASN A 136 18.86 -10.60 3.47
CA ASN A 136 20.18 -11.01 3.91
C ASN A 136 21.25 -10.15 3.26
#